data_2936790747996f9a54ffc2d58ffba426
#
_entry.id   2936790747996f9a54ffc2d58ffba426
#
_cell.length_a   1.000
_cell.length_b   1.000
_cell.length_c   1.000
_cell.angle_alpha   90.00
_cell.angle_beta   90.00
_cell.angle_gamma   90.00
#
_symmetry.space_group_name_H-M   'P 1'
#
loop_
_entity.id
_entity.type
_entity.pdbx_description
1 polymer ?
#
loop_
_entity_poly.entity_id
_entity_poly.type
_entity_poly.pdbx_seq_one_letter_code
_entity_poly.pdbx_strand_id
1 'polypeptide(L)'
;MKIEIGKDFPQYFKPAYPEEFELFSHFEVTAGIPTVLFAITTWKENGKPNVCFHSWSCFHGDKTAFFAVMGNLYQHTHTYANIQREKCFCINFLPISYYDKLVDTINHNNIETDEFAVGSFTLSNAKTMLTF
;
A
#
# COMPACT_ATOMS: atom_id res chain seq x y z
N MET A 1 7.67 27.70 -11.74
CA MET A 1 7.35 26.59 -12.63
C MET A 1 5.90 26.75 -13.03
N LYS A 2 5.59 26.72 -14.32
CA LYS A 2 4.21 26.79 -14.81
C LYS A 2 3.81 25.40 -15.26
N ILE A 3 2.70 24.89 -14.72
CA ILE A 3 2.13 23.60 -15.13
C ILE A 3 1.00 23.92 -16.09
N GLU A 4 1.07 23.37 -17.29
CA GLU A 4 0.01 23.47 -18.28
C GLU A 4 -0.82 22.20 -18.26
N ILE A 5 -2.13 22.37 -18.08
CA ILE A 5 -3.07 21.26 -18.20
C ILE A 5 -3.71 21.36 -19.57
N GLY A 6 -3.33 20.44 -20.46
CA GLY A 6 -3.88 20.33 -21.79
C GLY A 6 -5.28 19.70 -21.80
N LYS A 7 -6.05 19.97 -22.86
CA LYS A 7 -7.33 19.32 -23.12
C LYS A 7 -7.18 18.02 -23.92
N ASP A 8 -6.04 17.85 -24.57
CA ASP A 8 -5.75 16.73 -25.44
C ASP A 8 -4.83 15.74 -24.73
N PHE A 9 -5.01 14.44 -24.98
CA PHE A 9 -4.12 13.41 -24.45
C PHE A 9 -2.72 13.56 -25.08
N PRO A 10 -1.67 13.43 -24.26
CA PRO A 10 -0.30 13.44 -24.78
C PRO A 10 -0.07 12.28 -25.74
N GLN A 11 0.22 12.59 -27.00
CA GLN A 11 0.43 11.57 -28.05
C GLN A 11 1.66 10.70 -27.86
N TYR A 12 2.59 11.13 -27.01
CA TYR A 12 3.83 10.42 -26.72
C TYR A 12 3.73 9.46 -25.53
N PHE A 13 2.62 9.45 -24.82
CA PHE A 13 2.35 8.44 -23.81
C PHE A 13 1.85 7.17 -24.49
N LYS A 14 2.69 6.13 -24.44
CA LYS A 14 2.37 4.81 -24.98
C LYS A 14 2.53 3.77 -23.89
N PRO A 15 1.66 2.76 -23.81
CA PRO A 15 1.83 1.67 -22.88
C PRO A 15 3.16 0.94 -23.15
N ALA A 16 3.87 0.56 -22.10
CA ALA A 16 5.13 -0.17 -22.22
C ALA A 16 4.88 -1.66 -22.49
N TYR A 17 3.71 -2.17 -22.15
CA TYR A 17 3.30 -3.55 -22.40
C TYR A 17 1.77 -3.62 -22.59
N PRO A 18 1.25 -4.70 -23.22
CA PRO A 18 -0.20 -4.89 -23.36
C PRO A 18 -0.90 -4.86 -22.01
N GLU A 19 -2.08 -4.27 -21.96
CA GLU A 19 -2.91 -4.13 -20.77
C GLU A 19 -2.46 -3.07 -19.75
N GLU A 20 -1.35 -2.39 -19.99
CA GLU A 20 -0.98 -1.24 -19.21
C GLU A 20 -1.97 -0.08 -19.41
N PHE A 21 -2.31 0.62 -18.34
CA PHE A 21 -3.10 1.84 -18.44
C PHE A 21 -2.32 2.93 -19.18
N GLU A 22 -2.81 3.28 -20.37
CA GLU A 22 -2.09 4.16 -21.31
C GLU A 22 -1.69 5.51 -20.74
N LEU A 23 -2.43 6.01 -19.77
CA LEU A 23 -2.19 7.34 -19.22
C LEU A 23 -1.50 7.29 -17.85
N PHE A 24 -2.05 6.54 -16.91
CA PHE A 24 -1.59 6.60 -15.51
C PHE A 24 -0.26 5.90 -15.28
N SER A 25 -0.03 4.71 -15.81
CA SER A 25 1.23 4.00 -15.63
C SER A 25 2.42 4.77 -16.19
N HIS A 26 2.25 5.36 -17.37
CA HIS A 26 3.31 6.20 -17.95
C HIS A 26 3.60 7.45 -17.13
N PHE A 27 2.57 8.11 -16.65
CA PHE A 27 2.72 9.32 -15.85
C PHE A 27 3.45 9.03 -14.54
N GLU A 28 3.15 7.93 -13.88
CA GLU A 28 3.77 7.54 -12.63
C GLU A 28 5.23 7.12 -12.79
N VAL A 29 5.51 6.28 -13.76
CA VAL A 29 6.87 5.77 -14.00
C VAL A 29 7.76 6.89 -14.55
N THR A 30 7.27 7.68 -15.48
CA THR A 30 8.09 8.71 -16.16
C THR A 30 8.12 10.04 -15.43
N ALA A 31 7.05 10.42 -14.76
CA ALA A 31 7.00 11.68 -14.00
C ALA A 31 7.66 11.57 -12.62
N GLY A 32 7.93 10.35 -12.15
CA GLY A 32 8.59 10.12 -10.86
C GLY A 32 7.82 10.72 -9.69
N ILE A 33 6.49 10.56 -9.66
CA ILE A 33 5.69 11.07 -8.56
C ILE A 33 6.08 10.35 -7.27
N PRO A 34 6.66 11.04 -6.28
CA PRO A 34 7.00 10.42 -5.02
C PRO A 34 5.74 9.96 -4.30
N THR A 35 5.73 8.71 -3.87
CA THR A 35 4.70 8.16 -2.99
C THR A 35 5.31 7.71 -1.68
N VAL A 36 4.55 7.83 -0.60
CA VAL A 36 4.98 7.33 0.70
C VAL A 36 4.88 5.81 0.72
N LEU A 37 5.95 5.15 1.14
CA LEU A 37 5.96 3.71 1.38
C LEU A 37 5.61 3.44 2.85
N PHE A 38 4.72 2.50 3.07
CA PHE A 38 4.27 2.11 4.42
C PHE A 38 3.83 0.65 4.43
N ALA A 39 3.62 0.10 5.61
CA ALA A 39 3.09 -1.24 5.80
C ALA A 39 1.69 -1.18 6.40
N ILE A 40 0.76 -1.92 5.81
CA ILE A 40 -0.56 -2.18 6.39
C ILE A 40 -0.46 -3.51 7.13
N THR A 41 -0.80 -3.51 8.40
CA THR A 41 -0.81 -4.74 9.20
C THR A 41 -2.22 -5.13 9.60
N THR A 42 -2.52 -6.40 9.48
CA THR A 42 -3.82 -7.00 9.78
C THR A 42 -3.63 -8.41 10.36
N TRP A 43 -4.70 -9.02 10.85
CA TRP A 43 -4.71 -10.41 11.23
C TRP A 43 -5.38 -11.27 10.16
N LYS A 44 -4.77 -12.38 9.80
CA LYS A 44 -5.37 -13.40 8.94
C LYS A 44 -6.43 -14.20 9.72
N GLU A 45 -7.33 -14.86 9.00
CA GLU A 45 -8.38 -15.68 9.60
C GLU A 45 -7.84 -16.80 10.49
N ASN A 46 -6.67 -17.35 10.15
CA ASN A 46 -6.00 -18.37 10.93
C ASN A 46 -5.17 -17.84 12.11
N GLY A 47 -5.31 -16.54 12.45
CA GLY A 47 -4.62 -15.91 13.56
C GLY A 47 -3.16 -15.50 13.29
N LYS A 48 -2.63 -15.73 12.09
CA LYS A 48 -1.29 -15.29 11.72
C LYS A 48 -1.29 -13.81 11.33
N PRO A 49 -0.22 -13.06 11.64
CA PRO A 49 -0.13 -11.67 11.23
C PRO A 49 0.16 -11.54 9.73
N ASN A 50 -0.35 -10.47 9.13
CA ASN A 50 -0.19 -10.13 7.75
C ASN A 50 0.43 -8.74 7.62
N VAL A 51 1.37 -8.58 6.71
CA VAL A 51 2.03 -7.33 6.36
C VAL A 51 1.89 -7.07 4.88
N CYS A 52 1.20 -6.01 4.52
CA CYS A 52 1.11 -5.55 3.14
C CYS A 52 2.01 -4.34 2.94
N PHE A 53 3.08 -4.50 2.17
CA PHE A 53 3.90 -3.36 1.76
C PHE A 53 3.15 -2.57 0.69
N HIS A 54 2.91 -1.29 0.95
CA HIS A 54 1.98 -0.49 0.16
C HIS A 54 2.51 0.91 -0.11
N SER A 55 1.96 1.49 -1.16
CA SER A 55 2.13 2.89 -1.56
C SER A 55 0.80 3.44 -2.08
N TRP A 56 0.79 4.39 -3.01
CA TRP A 56 -0.43 4.83 -3.72
C TRP A 56 -1.54 5.34 -2.81
N SER A 57 -1.19 6.17 -1.86
CA SER A 57 -2.13 6.62 -0.85
C SER A 57 -1.98 8.09 -0.56
N CYS A 58 -3.08 8.69 -0.18
CA CYS A 58 -3.13 10.04 0.35
C CYS A 58 -3.55 10.01 1.81
N PHE A 59 -2.86 10.79 2.62
CA PHE A 59 -3.15 10.93 4.04
C PHE A 59 -3.52 12.38 4.34
N HIS A 60 -4.55 12.55 5.13
CA HIS A 60 -4.98 13.85 5.64
C HIS A 60 -5.40 13.72 7.09
N GLY A 61 -5.07 14.71 7.89
CA GLY A 61 -5.47 14.71 9.29
C GLY A 61 -5.39 16.09 9.89
N ASP A 62 -6.17 16.28 10.93
CA ASP A 62 -6.14 17.45 11.80
C ASP A 62 -6.17 17.01 13.27
N LYS A 63 -6.53 17.92 14.17
CA LYS A 63 -6.62 17.63 15.60
C LYS A 63 -7.78 16.68 15.97
N THR A 64 -8.74 16.48 15.08
CA THR A 64 -9.99 15.77 15.35
C THR A 64 -10.11 14.44 14.64
N ALA A 65 -9.49 14.30 13.44
CA ALA A 65 -9.62 13.11 12.62
C ALA A 65 -8.40 12.88 11.74
N PHE A 66 -8.18 11.63 11.37
CA PHE A 66 -7.18 11.20 10.39
C PHE A 66 -7.87 10.37 9.31
N PHE A 67 -7.59 10.69 8.06
CA PHE A 67 -8.14 10.00 6.90
C PHE A 67 -7.02 9.42 6.05
N ALA A 68 -7.23 8.22 5.56
CA ALA A 68 -6.36 7.59 4.58
C ALA A 68 -7.20 7.14 3.38
N VAL A 69 -6.80 7.55 2.20
CA VAL A 69 -7.32 6.99 0.95
C VAL A 69 -6.23 6.10 0.38
N MET A 70 -6.47 4.80 0.42
CA MET A 70 -5.53 3.79 -0.08
C MET A 70 -5.95 3.35 -1.47
N GLY A 71 -5.13 3.68 -2.47
CA GLY A 71 -5.31 3.19 -3.83
C GLY A 71 -4.79 1.76 -3.99
N ASN A 72 -5.31 1.03 -4.98
CA ASN A 72 -4.82 -0.30 -5.37
C ASN A 72 -4.80 -1.36 -4.26
N LEU A 73 -5.70 -1.28 -3.29
CA LEU A 73 -5.93 -2.36 -2.36
C LEU A 73 -6.86 -3.40 -3.01
N TYR A 74 -6.26 -4.38 -3.68
CA TYR A 74 -7.02 -5.34 -4.48
C TYR A 74 -7.90 -6.25 -3.65
N GLN A 75 -9.14 -6.47 -4.12
CA GLN A 75 -10.14 -7.28 -3.41
C GLN A 75 -9.76 -8.76 -3.22
N HIS A 76 -8.86 -9.29 -4.04
CA HIS A 76 -8.38 -10.67 -3.94
C HIS A 76 -7.25 -10.86 -2.93
N THR A 77 -6.80 -9.80 -2.25
CA THR A 77 -5.70 -9.87 -1.28
C THR A 77 -6.17 -10.24 0.12
N HIS A 78 -5.29 -10.91 0.87
CA HIS A 78 -5.53 -11.19 2.29
C HIS A 78 -5.78 -9.91 3.09
N THR A 79 -5.04 -8.85 2.80
CA THR A 79 -5.19 -7.55 3.46
C THR A 79 -6.60 -7.01 3.30
N TYR A 80 -7.17 -7.02 2.09
CA TYR A 80 -8.54 -6.59 1.87
C TYR A 80 -9.54 -7.46 2.63
N ALA A 81 -9.43 -8.78 2.51
CA ALA A 81 -10.31 -9.71 3.21
C ALA A 81 -10.26 -9.54 4.74
N ASN A 82 -9.06 -9.36 5.29
CA ASN A 82 -8.84 -9.13 6.71
C ASN A 82 -9.48 -7.83 7.18
N ILE A 83 -9.30 -6.72 6.44
CA ILE A 83 -9.92 -5.42 6.75
C ILE A 83 -11.44 -5.53 6.71
N GLN A 84 -12.00 -6.22 5.72
CA GLN A 84 -13.45 -6.43 5.61
C GLN A 84 -14.00 -7.23 6.79
N ARG A 85 -13.27 -8.22 7.30
CA ARG A 85 -13.66 -9.04 8.43
C ARG A 85 -13.52 -8.30 9.77
N GLU A 86 -12.34 -7.76 10.02
CA GLU A 86 -12.00 -7.15 11.32
C GLU A 86 -12.48 -5.71 11.47
N LYS A 87 -12.78 -5.03 10.37
CA LYS A 87 -13.14 -3.61 10.32
C LYS A 87 -12.09 -2.67 10.91
N CYS A 88 -10.87 -3.16 11.08
CA CYS A 88 -9.74 -2.36 11.56
C CYS A 88 -8.42 -2.84 10.96
N PHE A 89 -7.45 -1.96 10.95
CA PHE A 89 -6.08 -2.20 10.50
C PHE A 89 -5.13 -1.17 11.08
N CYS A 90 -3.83 -1.41 10.96
CA CYS A 90 -2.81 -0.43 11.33
C CYS A 90 -1.98 -0.01 10.12
N ILE A 91 -1.57 1.24 10.11
CA ILE A 91 -0.58 1.78 9.16
C ILE A 91 0.72 2.02 9.91
N ASN A 92 1.82 1.54 9.34
CA ASN A 92 3.14 1.65 9.93
C ASN A 92 4.08 2.33 8.94
N PHE A 93 4.60 3.49 9.33
CA PHE A 93 5.66 4.19 8.59
C PHE A 93 7.01 3.72 9.15
N LEU A 94 7.71 2.90 8.38
CA LEU A 94 8.94 2.26 8.80
C LEU A 94 10.16 2.95 8.20
N PRO A 95 11.30 2.95 8.92
CA PRO A 95 12.58 3.40 8.37
C PRO A 95 12.96 2.62 7.11
N ILE A 96 13.71 3.26 6.21
CA ILE A 96 14.15 2.65 4.95
C ILE A 96 14.94 1.35 5.15
N SER A 97 15.57 1.15 6.28
CA SER A 97 16.27 -0.09 6.64
C SER A 97 15.36 -1.33 6.70
N TYR A 98 14.04 -1.14 6.72
CA TYR A 98 13.07 -2.23 6.64
C TYR A 98 12.62 -2.57 5.21
N TYR A 99 13.09 -1.82 4.20
CA TYR A 99 12.63 -1.96 2.83
C TYR A 99 12.78 -3.39 2.30
N ASP A 100 13.97 -3.98 2.39
CA ASP A 100 14.23 -5.33 1.89
C ASP A 100 13.36 -6.38 2.58
N LYS A 101 13.16 -6.25 3.88
CA LYS A 101 12.28 -7.13 4.65
C LYS A 101 10.82 -7.04 4.23
N LEU A 102 10.35 -5.84 3.92
CA LEU A 102 8.98 -5.63 3.44
C LEU A 102 8.81 -6.17 2.02
N VAL A 103 9.81 -6.00 1.16
CA VAL A 103 9.80 -6.59 -0.18
C VAL A 103 9.78 -8.11 -0.11
N ASP A 104 10.53 -8.71 0.80
CA ASP A 104 10.56 -10.17 0.96
C ASP A 104 9.21 -10.74 1.37
N THR A 105 8.43 -10.03 2.18
CA THR A 105 7.07 -10.50 2.55
C THR A 105 6.14 -10.65 1.34
N ILE A 106 6.35 -9.88 0.26
CA ILE A 106 5.55 -9.99 -0.98
C ILE A 106 5.71 -11.37 -1.61
N ASN A 107 6.92 -11.92 -1.57
CA ASN A 107 7.22 -13.23 -2.15
C ASN A 107 6.62 -14.40 -1.33
N HIS A 108 6.20 -14.15 -0.11
CA HIS A 108 5.68 -15.14 0.82
C HIS A 108 4.19 -14.93 1.15
N ASN A 109 3.46 -14.31 0.25
CA ASN A 109 2.06 -13.94 0.43
C ASN A 109 1.10 -15.14 0.24
N ASN A 110 0.98 -15.98 1.28
CA ASN A 110 -0.06 -17.00 1.35
C ASN A 110 -0.71 -17.05 2.74
N ILE A 111 -1.85 -17.73 2.85
CA ILE A 111 -2.63 -17.74 4.10
C ILE A 111 -1.87 -18.39 5.25
N GLU A 112 -1.03 -19.39 4.98
CA GLU A 112 -0.29 -20.15 5.98
C GLU A 112 1.03 -19.49 6.41
N THR A 113 1.47 -18.46 5.72
CA THR A 113 2.71 -17.77 6.07
C THR A 113 2.50 -16.80 7.24
N ASP A 114 3.40 -16.85 8.21
CA ASP A 114 3.59 -15.79 9.19
C ASP A 114 4.53 -14.74 8.61
N GLU A 115 3.97 -13.66 8.09
CA GLU A 115 4.77 -12.63 7.42
C GLU A 115 5.62 -11.81 8.40
N PHE A 116 5.24 -11.76 9.68
CA PHE A 116 6.09 -11.16 10.70
C PHE A 116 7.34 -11.99 10.97
N ALA A 117 7.21 -13.31 10.97
CA ALA A 117 8.36 -14.20 11.09
C ALA A 117 9.29 -14.08 9.87
N VAL A 118 8.73 -14.03 8.64
CA VAL A 118 9.49 -13.82 7.40
C VAL A 118 10.31 -12.52 7.47
N GLY A 119 9.66 -11.40 7.76
CA GLY A 119 10.31 -10.10 7.83
C GLY A 119 11.11 -9.85 9.13
N SER A 120 11.12 -10.81 10.06
CA SER A 120 11.69 -10.63 11.40
C SER A 120 11.14 -9.39 12.11
N PHE A 121 9.82 -9.18 12.02
CA PHE A 121 9.12 -8.11 12.71
C PHE A 121 8.68 -8.56 14.10
N THR A 122 8.62 -7.61 15.01
CA THR A 122 8.11 -7.87 16.36
C THR A 122 6.70 -7.32 16.50
N LEU A 123 5.79 -8.16 16.98
CA LEU A 123 4.43 -7.73 17.32
C LEU A 123 4.48 -6.74 18.49
N SER A 124 3.73 -5.66 18.36
CA SER A 124 3.50 -4.72 19.46
C SER A 124 2.06 -4.24 19.43
N ASN A 125 1.60 -3.73 20.57
CA ASN A 125 0.27 -3.13 20.61
C ASN A 125 0.24 -1.86 19.76
N ALA A 126 -0.79 -1.73 18.93
CA ALA A 126 -1.01 -0.53 18.17
C ALA A 126 -1.30 0.65 19.11
N LYS A 127 -0.69 1.81 18.83
CA LYS A 127 -1.01 3.06 19.53
C LYS A 127 -2.35 3.61 19.09
N THR A 128 -2.64 3.46 17.80
CA THR A 128 -3.92 3.89 17.18
C THR A 128 -4.24 2.90 16.08
N MET A 129 -5.47 2.42 16.02
CA MET A 129 -5.98 1.62 14.93
C MET A 129 -6.89 2.48 14.05
N LEU A 130 -6.83 2.23 12.75
CA LEU A 130 -7.76 2.79 11.79
C LEU A 130 -8.96 1.85 11.66
N THR A 131 -10.16 2.42 11.55
CA THR A 131 -11.39 1.67 11.28
C THR A 131 -11.83 1.90 9.84
N PHE A 132 -12.47 0.88 9.28
CA PHE A 132 -12.97 0.86 7.90
C PHE A 132 -14.50 0.98 7.89
#